data_51fc5fe51377b3785997e0a7154e9298
#
_entry.id   51fc5fe51377b3785997e0a7154e9298
#
_cell.length_a   1.000
_cell.length_b   1.000
_cell.length_c   1.000
_cell.angle_alpha   90.00
_cell.angle_beta   90.00
_cell.angle_gamma   90.00
#
_symmetry.space_group_name_H-M   'P 1'
#
loop_
_entity.id
_entity.type
_entity.pdbx_description
1 polymer ?
#
loop_
_entity_poly.entity_id
_entity_poly.type
_entity_poly.pdbx_seq_one_letter_code
_entity_poly.pdbx_strand_id
1 'polypeptide(L)'
;MSAIDFNQMLLNNTEFLKPFAVTLTRDNEAAKDLYQETLFRALSNKDKYNAGTNIKAWLYTIMRNIFINNYRRNAKQSTIFDSTPNEYLINLNQGAVANEAIAGINLKEVKQAIHNLPEIFKNPFLLYFDGYKYHEIAEMLEEPLGTIKSRIHFARKLLKSHVQRF
;
A
#
# COMPACT_ATOMS: atom_id res chain seq x y z
N MET A 1 -21.56 -8.55 9.55
CA MET A 1 -20.72 -8.20 10.73
C MET A 1 -21.35 -7.01 11.43
N SER A 2 -21.60 -7.13 12.73
CA SER A 2 -22.17 -5.99 13.47
C SER A 2 -21.14 -4.86 13.59
N ALA A 3 -21.62 -3.61 13.80
CA ALA A 3 -20.74 -2.47 14.01
C ALA A 3 -19.86 -2.64 15.26
N ILE A 4 -20.36 -3.35 16.25
CA ILE A 4 -19.65 -3.64 17.51
C ILE A 4 -18.49 -4.59 17.23
N ASP A 5 -18.70 -5.62 16.40
CA ASP A 5 -17.67 -6.60 16.06
C ASP A 5 -16.53 -5.95 15.27
N PHE A 6 -16.84 -5.06 14.34
CA PHE A 6 -15.83 -4.35 13.56
C PHE A 6 -14.98 -3.43 14.43
N ASN A 7 -15.61 -2.65 15.31
CA ASN A 7 -14.88 -1.73 16.19
C ASN A 7 -13.94 -2.49 17.14
N GLN A 8 -14.39 -3.61 17.68
CA GLN A 8 -13.56 -4.43 18.56
C GLN A 8 -12.41 -5.08 17.82
N MET A 9 -12.67 -5.59 16.62
CA MET A 9 -11.63 -6.14 15.74
C MET A 9 -10.61 -5.07 15.34
N LEU A 10 -11.07 -3.85 15.06
CA LEU A 10 -10.21 -2.71 14.75
C LEU A 10 -9.29 -2.40 15.92
N LEU A 11 -9.85 -2.20 17.14
CA LEU A 11 -9.09 -1.88 18.33
C LEU A 11 -8.04 -2.94 18.66
N ASN A 12 -8.37 -4.21 18.50
CA ASN A 12 -7.45 -5.32 18.76
C ASN A 12 -6.30 -5.42 17.74
N ASN A 13 -6.41 -4.75 16.61
CA ASN A 13 -5.45 -4.85 15.51
C ASN A 13 -4.79 -3.52 15.11
N THR A 14 -4.83 -2.49 15.95
CA THR A 14 -4.28 -1.17 15.62
C THR A 14 -2.86 -0.94 16.12
N GLU A 15 -2.45 -1.60 17.18
CA GLU A 15 -1.14 -1.38 17.83
C GLU A 15 0.04 -1.57 16.86
N PHE A 16 -0.05 -2.55 15.95
CA PHE A 16 1.01 -2.80 14.98
C PHE A 16 1.23 -1.64 13.99
N LEU A 17 0.24 -0.75 13.81
CA LEU A 17 0.35 0.38 12.89
C LEU A 17 1.30 1.47 13.39
N LYS A 18 1.50 1.60 14.71
CA LYS A 18 2.35 2.65 15.28
C LYS A 18 3.80 2.61 14.79
N PRO A 19 4.49 1.45 14.85
CA PRO A 19 5.85 1.37 14.32
C PRO A 19 5.92 1.66 12.81
N PHE A 20 4.92 1.24 12.04
CA PHE A 20 4.86 1.54 10.61
C PHE A 20 4.67 3.03 10.33
N ALA A 21 3.82 3.71 11.11
CA ALA A 21 3.65 5.15 10.99
C ALA A 21 4.96 5.90 11.24
N VAL A 22 5.73 5.51 12.26
CA VAL A 22 7.05 6.08 12.53
C VAL A 22 8.04 5.77 11.40
N THR A 23 8.03 4.57 10.88
CA THR A 23 8.90 4.17 9.75
C THR A 23 8.61 4.99 8.49
N LEU A 24 7.33 5.24 8.19
CA LEU A 24 6.93 6.00 7.03
C LEU A 24 7.25 7.50 7.16
N THR A 25 6.94 8.10 8.31
CA THR A 25 7.06 9.56 8.51
C THR A 25 8.42 9.99 9.02
N ARG A 26 9.14 9.12 9.74
CA ARG A 26 10.39 9.41 10.44
C ARG A 26 10.29 10.57 11.44
N ASP A 27 9.09 10.86 11.87
CA ASP A 27 8.76 11.90 12.84
C ASP A 27 7.63 11.41 13.75
N ASN A 28 7.78 11.54 15.07
CA ASN A 28 6.81 11.05 16.03
C ASN A 28 5.46 11.77 15.97
N GLU A 29 5.45 13.08 15.77
CA GLU A 29 4.20 13.85 15.68
C GLU A 29 3.46 13.54 14.37
N ALA A 30 4.17 13.54 13.25
CA ALA A 30 3.61 13.14 11.97
C ALA A 30 3.11 11.69 11.98
N ALA A 31 3.79 10.79 12.71
CA ALA A 31 3.36 9.41 12.88
C ALA A 31 2.05 9.29 13.67
N LYS A 32 1.86 10.09 14.72
CA LYS A 32 0.60 10.15 15.46
C LYS A 32 -0.55 10.62 14.57
N ASP A 33 -0.34 11.67 13.81
CA ASP A 33 -1.35 12.21 12.88
C ASP A 33 -1.71 11.20 11.81
N LEU A 34 -0.73 10.53 11.22
CA LEU A 34 -0.93 9.47 10.25
C LEU A 34 -1.72 8.29 10.84
N TYR A 35 -1.38 7.88 12.06
CA TYR A 35 -2.07 6.82 12.77
C TYR A 35 -3.54 7.18 13.01
N GLN A 36 -3.82 8.36 13.55
CA GLN A 36 -5.19 8.83 13.82
C GLN A 36 -6.01 8.95 12.53
N GLU A 37 -5.45 9.54 11.49
CA GLU A 37 -6.11 9.65 10.19
C GLU A 37 -6.42 8.27 9.59
N THR A 38 -5.52 7.31 9.77
CA THR A 38 -5.75 5.92 9.33
C THR A 38 -6.95 5.31 10.04
N LEU A 39 -7.04 5.44 11.36
CA LEU A 39 -8.18 4.93 12.13
C LEU A 39 -9.49 5.61 11.75
N PHE A 40 -9.47 6.92 11.58
CA PHE A 40 -10.64 7.67 11.13
C PHE A 40 -11.14 7.20 9.77
N ARG A 41 -10.24 7.03 8.81
CA ARG A 41 -10.61 6.51 7.48
C ARG A 41 -11.06 5.06 7.50
N ALA A 42 -10.49 4.24 8.34
CA ALA A 42 -10.92 2.86 8.52
C ALA A 42 -12.36 2.80 9.04
N LEU A 43 -12.68 3.59 10.06
CA LEU A 43 -14.05 3.69 10.60
C LEU A 43 -15.05 4.25 9.59
N SER A 44 -14.67 5.30 8.88
CA SER A 44 -15.51 5.92 7.83
C SER A 44 -15.77 5.00 6.63
N ASN A 45 -14.90 4.04 6.38
CA ASN A 45 -15.00 3.11 5.26
C ASN A 45 -15.22 1.65 5.71
N LYS A 46 -15.75 1.43 6.91
CA LYS A 46 -15.99 0.07 7.45
C LYS A 46 -16.79 -0.82 6.51
N ASP A 47 -17.71 -0.25 5.74
CA ASP A 47 -18.56 -0.97 4.79
C ASP A 47 -17.77 -1.50 3.57
N LYS A 48 -16.57 -0.97 3.34
CA LYS A 48 -15.67 -1.45 2.30
C LYS A 48 -14.75 -2.58 2.76
N TYR A 49 -14.73 -2.86 4.07
CA TYR A 49 -13.97 -3.97 4.59
C TYR A 49 -14.70 -5.29 4.32
N ASN A 50 -14.03 -6.21 3.67
CA ASN A 50 -14.59 -7.54 3.41
C ASN A 50 -14.29 -8.47 4.60
N ALA A 51 -15.32 -8.86 5.32
CA ALA A 51 -15.20 -9.77 6.45
C ALA A 51 -14.54 -11.08 6.04
N GLY A 52 -13.55 -11.52 6.82
CA GLY A 52 -12.76 -12.72 6.51
C GLY A 52 -11.45 -12.44 5.78
N THR A 53 -11.18 -11.18 5.39
CA THR A 53 -9.87 -10.78 4.88
C THR A 53 -8.94 -10.32 6.02
N ASN A 54 -7.65 -10.15 5.69
CA ASN A 54 -6.66 -9.70 6.67
C ASN A 54 -6.84 -8.21 6.98
N ILE A 55 -7.40 -7.90 8.16
CA ILE A 55 -7.62 -6.52 8.59
C ILE A 55 -6.33 -5.71 8.72
N LYS A 56 -5.22 -6.35 9.13
CA LYS A 56 -3.92 -5.67 9.26
C LYS A 56 -3.42 -5.19 7.90
N ALA A 57 -3.53 -6.03 6.88
CA ALA A 57 -3.17 -5.65 5.50
C ALA A 57 -4.06 -4.53 4.97
N TRP A 58 -5.34 -4.56 5.26
CA TRP A 58 -6.28 -3.50 4.87
C TRP A 58 -5.96 -2.16 5.55
N LEU A 59 -5.71 -2.18 6.86
CA LEU A 59 -5.32 -0.98 7.62
C LEU A 59 -3.98 -0.40 7.14
N TYR A 60 -3.00 -1.26 6.91
CA TYR A 60 -1.70 -0.83 6.37
C TYR A 60 -1.84 -0.18 4.99
N THR A 61 -2.70 -0.72 4.13
CA THR A 61 -2.99 -0.14 2.82
C THR A 61 -3.59 1.27 2.95
N ILE A 62 -4.53 1.47 3.88
CA ILE A 62 -5.10 2.79 4.16
C ILE A 62 -4.00 3.76 4.60
N MET A 63 -3.18 3.36 5.58
CA MET A 63 -2.09 4.19 6.11
C MET A 63 -1.09 4.59 5.02
N ARG A 64 -0.64 3.62 4.24
CA ARG A 64 0.30 3.85 3.13
C ARG A 64 -0.28 4.81 2.09
N ASN A 65 -1.54 4.63 1.73
CA ASN A 65 -2.20 5.50 0.75
C ASN A 65 -2.34 6.94 1.27
N ILE A 66 -2.67 7.13 2.54
CA ILE A 66 -2.71 8.46 3.17
C ILE A 66 -1.33 9.11 3.09
N PHE A 67 -0.30 8.39 3.53
CA PHE A 67 1.06 8.88 3.52
C PHE A 67 1.52 9.29 2.12
N ILE A 68 1.32 8.44 1.11
CA ILE A 68 1.71 8.72 -0.26
C ILE A 68 0.96 9.92 -0.83
N ASN A 69 -0.36 10.03 -0.57
CA ASN A 69 -1.15 11.17 -1.02
C ASN A 69 -0.69 12.49 -0.38
N ASN A 70 -0.37 12.46 0.92
CA ASN A 70 0.15 13.63 1.62
C ASN A 70 1.55 14.02 1.10
N TYR A 71 2.40 13.03 0.90
CA TYR A 71 3.73 13.24 0.33
C TYR A 71 3.66 13.89 -1.06
N ARG A 72 2.79 13.40 -1.93
CA ARG A 72 2.59 13.98 -3.27
C ARG A 72 2.04 15.39 -3.22
N ARG A 73 1.10 15.66 -2.31
CA ARG A 73 0.56 17.01 -2.11
C ARG A 73 1.66 17.96 -1.69
N ASN A 74 2.48 17.58 -0.73
CA ASN A 74 3.60 18.38 -0.25
C ASN A 74 4.67 18.56 -1.34
N ALA A 75 4.97 17.51 -2.10
CA ALA A 75 5.89 17.59 -3.22
C ALA A 75 5.40 18.54 -4.32
N LYS A 76 4.11 18.54 -4.65
CA LYS A 76 3.52 19.48 -5.59
C LYS A 76 3.60 20.94 -5.11
N GLN A 77 3.47 21.16 -3.79
CA GLN A 77 3.61 22.50 -3.21
C GLN A 77 5.06 22.96 -3.14
N SER A 78 6.02 22.04 -3.02
CA SER A 78 7.45 22.33 -2.99
C SER A 78 8.15 22.25 -4.35
N THR A 79 7.48 21.74 -5.39
CA THR A 79 8.04 21.49 -6.73
C THR A 79 8.31 22.76 -7.55
N ILE A 80 8.39 23.89 -6.90
CA ILE A 80 9.09 25.01 -7.55
C ILE A 80 10.61 24.76 -7.56
N PHE A 81 11.15 23.76 -6.81
CA PHE A 81 12.60 23.70 -6.57
C PHE A 81 13.29 22.32 -6.58
N ASP A 82 12.64 21.15 -6.73
CA ASP A 82 13.43 19.92 -6.80
C ASP A 82 12.76 18.72 -7.49
N SER A 83 13.55 18.03 -8.32
CA SER A 83 13.09 17.07 -9.35
C SER A 83 13.30 15.59 -8.97
N THR A 84 13.31 15.19 -7.70
CA THR A 84 13.53 13.78 -7.32
C THR A 84 12.48 13.17 -6.37
N PRO A 85 11.24 12.90 -6.86
CA PRO A 85 10.26 12.15 -6.08
C PRO A 85 10.53 10.63 -6.01
N ASN A 86 11.32 10.09 -6.93
CA ASN A 86 11.48 8.64 -7.08
C ASN A 86 12.41 7.98 -6.06
N GLU A 87 13.45 8.67 -5.62
CA GLU A 87 14.43 8.10 -4.68
C GLU A 87 13.85 7.83 -3.29
N TYR A 88 12.94 8.68 -2.84
CA TYR A 88 12.31 8.53 -1.53
C TYR A 88 11.34 7.34 -1.47
N LEU A 89 10.57 7.12 -2.54
CA LEU A 89 9.65 5.97 -2.64
C LEU A 89 10.40 4.64 -2.79
N ILE A 90 11.53 4.65 -3.48
CA ILE A 90 12.42 3.49 -3.61
C ILE A 90 13.03 3.15 -2.23
N ASN A 91 13.43 4.15 -1.46
CA ASN A 91 13.98 3.97 -0.11
C ASN A 91 12.92 3.53 0.92
N LEU A 92 11.65 3.92 0.76
CA LEU A 92 10.55 3.41 1.59
C LEU A 92 10.35 1.90 1.41
N ASN A 93 10.54 1.38 0.21
CA ASN A 93 10.50 -0.05 -0.05
C ASN A 93 11.67 -0.82 0.59
N GLN A 94 12.80 -0.17 0.84
CA GLN A 94 13.95 -0.77 1.52
C GLN A 94 13.82 -0.76 3.05
N GLY A 95 13.09 0.19 3.63
CA GLY A 95 12.86 0.28 5.08
C GLY A 95 11.81 -0.69 5.63
N ALA A 96 10.97 -1.27 4.79
CA ALA A 96 9.94 -2.23 5.18
C ALA A 96 10.49 -3.65 5.46
N VAL A 97 11.79 -3.86 5.32
CA VAL A 97 12.45 -5.17 5.39
C VAL A 97 12.66 -5.67 6.83
N ALA A 98 12.35 -4.89 7.85
CA ALA A 98 12.74 -5.20 9.23
C ALA A 98 11.78 -6.11 10.02
N ASN A 99 10.75 -6.71 9.42
CA ASN A 99 9.83 -7.62 10.11
C ASN A 99 9.81 -9.01 9.47
N GLU A 100 10.91 -9.74 9.55
CA GLU A 100 11.01 -11.15 9.16
C GLU A 100 10.10 -12.09 9.97
N ALA A 101 9.43 -11.59 11.02
CA ALA A 101 8.71 -12.43 11.99
C ALA A 101 7.21 -12.64 11.68
N ILE A 102 6.63 -12.00 10.66
CA ILE A 102 5.16 -12.00 10.52
C ILE A 102 4.62 -13.00 9.48
N ALA A 103 5.41 -13.48 8.57
CA ALA A 103 4.98 -14.54 7.67
C ALA A 103 6.21 -15.30 7.17
N GLY A 104 6.17 -16.62 7.18
CA GLY A 104 7.15 -17.49 6.55
C GLY A 104 7.21 -17.33 5.02
N ILE A 105 6.94 -16.14 4.50
CA ILE A 105 7.07 -15.78 3.09
C ILE A 105 8.47 -15.22 2.90
N ASN A 106 9.27 -15.92 2.12
CA ASN A 106 10.58 -15.45 1.74
C ASN A 106 10.44 -14.21 0.83
N LEU A 107 10.77 -13.03 1.36
CA LEU A 107 10.72 -11.75 0.63
C LEU A 107 11.47 -11.81 -0.71
N LYS A 108 12.53 -12.61 -0.79
CA LYS A 108 13.30 -12.86 -2.01
C LYS A 108 12.44 -13.53 -3.09
N GLU A 109 11.62 -14.50 -2.71
CA GLU A 109 10.72 -15.21 -3.65
C GLU A 109 9.62 -14.29 -4.18
N VAL A 110 9.06 -13.44 -3.34
CA VAL A 110 8.06 -12.44 -3.75
C VAL A 110 8.68 -11.44 -4.73
N LYS A 111 9.86 -10.91 -4.44
CA LYS A 111 10.59 -10.02 -5.34
C LYS A 111 10.89 -10.69 -6.69
N GLN A 112 11.29 -11.95 -6.67
CA GLN A 112 11.57 -12.71 -7.88
C GLN A 112 10.29 -12.99 -8.68
N ALA A 113 9.17 -13.31 -8.01
CA ALA A 113 7.88 -13.48 -8.66
C ALA A 113 7.41 -12.19 -9.35
N ILE A 114 7.59 -11.04 -8.72
CA ILE A 114 7.30 -9.73 -9.32
C ILE A 114 8.22 -9.47 -10.52
N HIS A 115 9.50 -9.76 -10.38
CA HIS A 115 10.47 -9.59 -11.48
C HIS A 115 10.11 -10.43 -12.71
N ASN A 116 9.59 -11.63 -12.49
CA ASN A 116 9.22 -12.59 -13.54
C ASN A 116 7.85 -12.31 -14.18
N LEU A 117 7.09 -11.33 -13.66
CA LEU A 117 5.83 -10.93 -14.31
C LEU A 117 6.10 -10.40 -15.73
N PRO A 118 5.21 -10.73 -16.70
CA PRO A 118 5.23 -10.05 -18.00
C PRO A 118 5.14 -8.53 -17.84
N GLU A 119 5.88 -7.79 -18.64
CA GLU A 119 5.98 -6.31 -18.53
C GLU A 119 4.62 -5.62 -18.60
N ILE A 120 3.71 -6.14 -19.42
CA ILE A 120 2.35 -5.60 -19.55
C ILE A 120 1.55 -5.62 -18.24
N PHE A 121 1.84 -6.56 -17.34
CA PHE A 121 1.24 -6.66 -16.01
C PHE A 121 2.12 -6.01 -14.94
N LYS A 122 3.42 -6.14 -15.06
CA LYS A 122 4.41 -5.65 -14.09
C LYS A 122 4.36 -4.13 -13.95
N ASN A 123 4.42 -3.40 -15.06
CA ASN A 123 4.47 -1.94 -15.03
C ASN A 123 3.24 -1.30 -14.37
N PRO A 124 2.00 -1.63 -14.75
CA PRO A 124 0.83 -1.11 -14.05
C PRO A 124 0.77 -1.53 -12.58
N PHE A 125 1.17 -2.76 -12.27
CA PHE A 125 1.20 -3.29 -10.90
C PHE A 125 2.18 -2.53 -10.02
N LEU A 126 3.41 -2.29 -10.49
CA LEU A 126 4.42 -1.53 -9.75
C LEU A 126 3.97 -0.08 -9.52
N LEU A 127 3.41 0.59 -10.53
CA LEU A 127 2.89 1.95 -10.40
C LEU A 127 1.75 2.02 -9.37
N TYR A 128 0.87 1.05 -9.37
CA TYR A 128 -0.18 0.96 -8.35
C TYR A 128 0.41 0.77 -6.95
N PHE A 129 1.42 -0.06 -6.81
CA PHE A 129 2.14 -0.27 -5.55
C PHE A 129 2.89 0.98 -5.08
N ASP A 130 3.41 1.77 -6.03
CA ASP A 130 4.01 3.07 -5.73
C ASP A 130 2.98 4.14 -5.31
N GLY A 131 1.69 3.79 -5.34
CA GLY A 131 0.60 4.59 -4.83
C GLY A 131 -0.12 5.44 -5.88
N TYR A 132 0.16 5.24 -7.18
CA TYR A 132 -0.59 5.89 -8.25
C TYR A 132 -2.02 5.33 -8.33
N LYS A 133 -2.99 6.21 -8.61
CA LYS A 133 -4.38 5.83 -8.82
C LYS A 133 -4.54 5.22 -10.22
N TYR A 134 -5.56 4.39 -10.42
CA TYR A 134 -5.81 3.75 -11.71
C TYR A 134 -5.89 4.73 -12.88
N HIS A 135 -6.53 5.89 -12.71
CA HIS A 135 -6.63 6.89 -13.75
C HIS A 135 -5.29 7.57 -14.04
N GLU A 136 -4.46 7.79 -13.01
CA GLU A 136 -3.10 8.32 -13.19
C GLU A 136 -2.23 7.34 -13.98
N ILE A 137 -2.31 6.04 -13.65
CA ILE A 137 -1.58 4.99 -14.36
C ILE A 137 -2.06 4.90 -15.82
N ALA A 138 -3.37 5.00 -16.04
CA ALA A 138 -3.95 5.00 -17.38
C ALA A 138 -3.41 6.16 -18.24
N GLU A 139 -3.29 7.34 -17.68
CA GLU A 139 -2.68 8.50 -18.34
C GLU A 139 -1.18 8.30 -18.59
N MET A 140 -0.44 7.80 -17.59
CA MET A 140 1.01 7.58 -17.70
C MET A 140 1.39 6.54 -18.75
N LEU A 141 0.59 5.48 -18.89
CA LEU A 141 0.83 4.39 -19.83
C LEU A 141 0.07 4.55 -21.15
N GLU A 142 -0.71 5.62 -21.29
CA GLU A 142 -1.56 5.88 -22.46
C GLU A 142 -2.51 4.72 -22.80
N GLU A 143 -3.10 4.12 -21.76
CA GLU A 143 -3.95 2.95 -21.86
C GLU A 143 -5.33 3.21 -21.24
N PRO A 144 -6.39 2.56 -21.72
CA PRO A 144 -7.72 2.70 -21.14
C PRO A 144 -7.77 2.28 -19.66
N LEU A 145 -8.55 2.97 -18.85
CA LEU A 145 -8.72 2.69 -17.41
C LEU A 145 -9.14 1.24 -17.15
N GLY A 146 -10.03 0.69 -17.96
CA GLY A 146 -10.47 -0.70 -17.86
C GLY A 146 -9.33 -1.70 -18.09
N THR A 147 -8.45 -1.40 -19.03
CA THR A 147 -7.24 -2.20 -19.32
C THR A 147 -6.29 -2.20 -18.12
N ILE A 148 -6.05 -1.04 -17.51
CA ILE A 148 -5.19 -0.93 -16.31
C ILE A 148 -5.75 -1.74 -15.15
N LYS A 149 -7.05 -1.63 -14.88
CA LYS A 149 -7.72 -2.43 -13.84
C LYS A 149 -7.57 -3.94 -14.08
N SER A 150 -7.78 -4.38 -15.31
CA SER A 150 -7.63 -5.79 -15.69
C SER A 150 -6.20 -6.28 -15.55
N ARG A 151 -5.22 -5.50 -16.01
CA ARG A 151 -3.80 -5.87 -15.92
C ARG A 151 -3.33 -6.00 -14.48
N ILE A 152 -3.73 -5.08 -13.60
CA ILE A 152 -3.40 -5.15 -12.17
C ILE A 152 -4.09 -6.36 -11.52
N HIS A 153 -5.33 -6.65 -11.89
CA HIS A 153 -6.03 -7.85 -11.42
C HIS A 153 -5.31 -9.13 -11.83
N PHE A 154 -4.91 -9.26 -13.09
CA PHE A 154 -4.16 -10.43 -13.56
C PHE A 154 -2.77 -10.54 -12.95
N ALA A 155 -2.08 -9.42 -12.74
CA ALA A 155 -0.80 -9.42 -12.02
C ALA A 155 -0.95 -10.02 -10.62
N ARG A 156 -1.95 -9.59 -9.86
CA ARG A 156 -2.25 -10.15 -8.53
C ARG A 156 -2.58 -11.64 -8.58
N LYS A 157 -3.35 -12.06 -9.58
CA LYS A 157 -3.72 -13.46 -9.75
C LYS A 157 -2.49 -14.34 -10.04
N LEU A 158 -1.59 -13.87 -10.91
CA LEU A 158 -0.34 -14.57 -11.20
C LEU A 158 0.56 -14.64 -9.97
N LEU A 159 0.74 -13.55 -9.24
CA LEU A 159 1.54 -13.53 -8.02
C LEU A 159 0.96 -14.47 -6.95
N LYS A 160 -0.35 -14.44 -6.77
CA LYS A 160 -1.03 -15.34 -5.81
C LYS A 160 -0.80 -16.81 -6.16
N SER A 161 -0.82 -17.19 -7.43
CA SER A 161 -0.57 -18.56 -7.85
C SER A 161 0.87 -19.03 -7.58
N HIS A 162 1.84 -18.12 -7.58
CA HIS A 162 3.23 -18.42 -7.25
C HIS A 162 3.47 -18.53 -5.73
N VAL A 163 2.78 -17.71 -4.94
CA VAL A 163 2.93 -17.68 -3.46
C VAL A 163 2.14 -18.80 -2.78
N GLN A 164 1.05 -19.28 -3.36
CA GLN A 164 0.23 -20.37 -2.78
C GLN A 164 0.84 -21.77 -2.92
N ARG A 165 2.00 -21.92 -3.52
CA ARG A 165 2.69 -23.21 -3.64
C ARG A 165 3.48 -23.59 -2.38
N PHE A 166 3.35 -22.82 -1.34
CA PHE A 166 3.89 -23.06 -0.01
C PHE A 166 2.79 -22.90 1.03
#